data_5dce24fa45782ed3b8c79d7e3fb6990d
#
_entry.id   5dce24fa45782ed3b8c79d7e3fb6990d
#
_cell.length_a   1.000
_cell.length_b   1.000
_cell.length_c   1.000
_cell.angle_alpha   90.00
_cell.angle_beta   90.00
_cell.angle_gamma   90.00
#
_symmetry.space_group_name_H-M   'P 1'
#
loop_
_entity.id
_entity.type
_entity.pdbx_description
1 polymer ?
#
loop_
_entity_poly.entity_id
_entity_poly.type
_entity_poly.pdbx_seq_one_letter_code
_entity_poly.pdbx_strand_id
1 'polypeptide(L)'
;MAHSINETGVRNMNTITITEILDDLRAADEITRRFERRYWLSSADFYELYSQGLLDDGEHTEDFALWAGFYEIKLDREKDLQRLSQERMRRFQEQARFGVVQIATSEPALEVVLS
;
A
#
# COMPACT_ATOMS: atom_id res chain seq x y z
N MET A 1 5.58 -22.02 23.26
CA MET A 1 5.52 -21.55 23.00
C MET A 1 5.84 -21.22 22.45
N ALA A 2 5.74 -21.27 22.42
CA ALA A 2 5.71 -20.67 21.95
C ALA A 2 5.90 -20.59 21.35
N HIS A 3 5.65 -20.71 21.25
CA HIS A 3 5.51 -20.12 20.62
C HIS A 3 5.31 -19.66 20.32
N SER A 4 5.01 -19.53 20.47
CA SER A 4 4.55 -18.73 20.09
C SER A 4 5.08 -18.07 19.86
N ILE A 5 5.42 -17.97 20.14
CA ILE A 5 5.61 -17.09 19.78
C ILE A 5 6.10 -16.79 19.23
N ASN A 6 6.11 -17.16 19.28
CA ASN A 6 6.19 -16.69 18.51
C ASN A 6 5.91 -16.84 17.89
N GLU A 7 5.92 -17.42 18.21
CA GLU A 7 5.18 -17.49 17.43
C GLU A 7 4.53 -16.57 17.03
N THR A 8 4.47 -16.29 17.57
CA THR A 8 3.71 -15.26 17.39
C THR A 8 4.26 -14.19 16.55
N GLY A 9 4.55 -13.28 16.68
CA GLY A 9 4.86 -12.13 15.94
C GLY A 9 5.60 -12.35 14.65
N VAL A 10 6.26 -13.44 14.56
CA VAL A 10 7.07 -13.73 13.39
C VAL A 10 6.25 -13.78 12.11
N ARG A 11 5.04 -14.32 12.19
CA ARG A 11 4.24 -14.43 10.99
C ARG A 11 3.87 -13.06 10.41
N ASN A 12 3.84 -12.02 11.26
CA ASN A 12 3.41 -10.70 10.81
C ASN A 12 4.47 -9.92 10.09
N MET A 13 5.69 -10.42 10.04
CA MET A 13 6.77 -9.71 9.38
C MET A 13 6.65 -9.75 7.86
N ASN A 14 5.95 -10.76 7.33
CA ASN A 14 5.87 -10.97 5.89
C ASN A 14 4.45 -10.90 5.36
N THR A 15 3.51 -10.45 6.18
CA THR A 15 2.12 -10.36 5.74
C THR A 15 1.54 -9.01 6.14
N ILE A 16 0.50 -8.61 5.43
CA ILE A 16 -0.19 -7.35 5.72
C ILE A 16 -1.69 -7.58 5.54
N THR A 17 -2.47 -7.02 6.43
CA THR A 17 -3.93 -7.10 6.38
C THR A 17 -4.49 -5.94 5.56
N ILE A 18 -5.77 -6.06 5.20
CA ILE A 18 -6.41 -4.99 4.43
C ILE A 18 -6.50 -3.70 5.25
N THR A 19 -6.72 -3.79 6.56
CA THR A 19 -6.75 -2.61 7.41
C THR A 19 -5.40 -1.90 7.40
N GLU A 20 -4.31 -2.65 7.52
CA GLU A 20 -2.97 -2.06 7.48
C GLU A 20 -2.68 -1.42 6.13
N ILE A 21 -3.11 -2.05 5.04
CA ILE A 21 -2.94 -1.49 3.70
C ILE A 21 -3.65 -0.14 3.59
N LEU A 22 -4.90 -0.09 4.05
CA LEU A 22 -5.68 1.15 3.94
C LEU A 22 -5.12 2.24 4.82
N ASP A 23 -4.60 1.91 6.01
CA ASP A 23 -3.97 2.90 6.87
C ASP A 23 -2.69 3.43 6.24
N ASP A 24 -1.87 2.54 5.66
CA ASP A 24 -0.64 2.96 4.98
C ASP A 24 -0.94 3.85 3.79
N LEU A 25 -1.99 3.51 3.02
CA LEU A 25 -2.38 4.31 1.86
C LEU A 25 -2.83 5.70 2.28
N ARG A 26 -3.59 5.79 3.36
CA ARG A 26 -4.05 7.10 3.84
C ARG A 26 -2.86 7.96 4.26
N ALA A 27 -1.93 7.38 5.03
CA ALA A 27 -0.76 8.12 5.47
C ALA A 27 0.10 8.56 4.28
N ALA A 28 0.34 7.65 3.34
CA ALA A 28 1.17 7.95 2.17
C ALA A 28 0.49 8.99 1.29
N ASP A 29 -0.82 8.90 1.12
CA ASP A 29 -1.54 9.89 0.32
C ASP A 29 -1.43 11.28 0.96
N GLU A 30 -1.58 11.35 2.26
CA GLU A 30 -1.49 12.64 2.97
C GLU A 30 -0.12 13.28 2.77
N ILE A 31 0.94 12.50 2.91
CA ILE A 31 2.30 13.02 2.79
C ILE A 31 2.61 13.41 1.35
N THR A 32 2.27 12.57 0.38
CA THR A 32 2.56 12.90 -1.03
C THR A 32 1.78 14.11 -1.48
N ARG A 33 0.51 14.27 -1.03
CA ARG A 33 -0.28 15.45 -1.37
C ARG A 33 0.34 16.72 -0.80
N ARG A 34 0.92 16.63 0.39
CA ARG A 34 1.60 17.77 1.00
C ARG A 34 2.75 18.26 0.12
N PHE A 35 3.54 17.33 -0.41
CA PHE A 35 4.64 17.68 -1.28
C PHE A 35 4.16 18.17 -2.65
N GLU A 36 3.09 17.58 -3.17
CA GLU A 36 2.51 18.05 -4.43
C GLU A 36 2.07 19.51 -4.32
N ARG A 37 1.51 19.89 -3.19
CA ARG A 37 1.11 21.29 -2.96
C ARG A 37 2.32 22.19 -2.76
N ARG A 38 3.41 21.65 -2.22
CA ARG A 38 4.59 22.46 -1.97
C ARG A 38 5.38 22.71 -3.26
N TYR A 39 5.48 21.72 -4.12
CA TYR A 39 6.35 21.81 -5.30
C TYR A 39 5.55 21.90 -6.61
N TRP A 40 4.24 21.86 -6.55
CA TRP A 40 3.37 22.01 -7.71
C TRP A 40 3.66 21.00 -8.81
N LEU A 41 3.81 19.76 -8.42
CA LEU A 41 4.14 18.66 -9.32
C LEU A 41 3.48 17.40 -8.80
N SER A 42 2.97 16.56 -9.71
CA SER A 42 2.40 15.28 -9.27
C SER A 42 3.51 14.37 -8.75
N SER A 43 3.15 13.48 -7.82
CA SER A 43 4.13 12.54 -7.30
C SER A 43 4.68 11.62 -8.38
N ALA A 44 3.86 11.24 -9.35
CA ALA A 44 4.32 10.39 -10.45
C ALA A 44 5.39 11.09 -11.27
N ASP A 45 5.15 12.36 -11.62
CA ASP A 45 6.12 13.12 -12.40
C ASP A 45 7.37 13.40 -11.58
N PHE A 46 7.19 13.76 -10.31
CA PHE A 46 8.33 13.93 -9.42
C PHE A 46 9.18 12.67 -9.38
N TYR A 47 8.55 11.52 -9.21
CA TYR A 47 9.29 10.27 -9.05
C TYR A 47 10.03 9.89 -10.31
N GLU A 48 9.48 10.24 -11.47
CA GLU A 48 10.18 10.03 -12.73
C GLU A 48 11.48 10.81 -12.78
N LEU A 49 11.44 12.09 -12.41
CA LEU A 49 12.64 12.91 -12.36
C LEU A 49 13.62 12.44 -11.30
N TYR A 50 13.09 12.09 -10.14
CA TYR A 50 13.91 11.64 -9.02
C TYR A 50 14.67 10.37 -9.37
N SER A 51 13.97 9.41 -9.99
CA SER A 51 14.56 8.12 -10.35
C SER A 51 15.69 8.25 -11.38
N GLN A 52 15.63 9.31 -12.18
CA GLN A 52 16.67 9.58 -13.17
C GLN A 52 17.84 10.39 -12.62
N GLY A 53 17.81 10.72 -11.33
CA GLY A 53 18.87 11.49 -10.71
C GLY A 53 18.88 12.95 -11.08
N LEU A 54 17.75 13.49 -11.56
CA LEU A 54 17.70 14.85 -12.05
C LEU A 54 17.38 15.89 -10.99
N LEU A 55 17.13 15.47 -9.76
CA LEU A 55 16.70 16.38 -8.69
C LEU A 55 17.70 16.51 -7.55
N ASP A 56 18.95 16.19 -7.80
CA ASP A 56 19.99 16.28 -6.79
C ASP A 56 20.55 17.71 -6.78
N ASP A 57 19.78 18.63 -6.19
CA ASP A 57 20.14 20.03 -6.16
C ASP A 57 20.89 20.44 -4.89
N GLY A 58 21.07 19.50 -3.96
CA GLY A 58 21.78 19.79 -2.71
C GLY A 58 20.99 20.58 -1.69
N GLU A 59 19.76 21.01 -2.02
CA GLU A 59 18.95 21.82 -1.12
C GLU A 59 17.76 21.10 -0.55
N HIS A 60 17.10 20.26 -1.38
CA HIS A 60 15.83 19.63 -1.00
C HIS A 60 15.97 18.13 -0.83
N THR A 61 17.18 17.68 -0.50
CA THR A 61 17.49 16.25 -0.43
C THR A 61 16.57 15.50 0.52
N GLU A 62 16.33 16.08 1.71
CA GLU A 62 15.49 15.42 2.70
C GLU A 62 14.03 15.34 2.26
N ASP A 63 13.51 16.45 1.73
CA ASP A 63 12.13 16.47 1.24
C ASP A 63 11.94 15.45 0.12
N PHE A 64 12.88 15.43 -0.82
CA PHE A 64 12.73 14.54 -1.98
C PHE A 64 12.88 13.08 -1.59
N ALA A 65 13.77 12.76 -0.64
CA ALA A 65 13.90 11.39 -0.17
C ALA A 65 12.63 10.93 0.55
N LEU A 66 12.05 11.81 1.37
CA LEU A 66 10.82 11.50 2.08
C LEU A 66 9.66 11.32 1.11
N TRP A 67 9.54 12.23 0.15
CA TRP A 67 8.49 12.17 -0.87
C TRP A 67 8.59 10.87 -1.67
N ALA A 68 9.79 10.54 -2.14
CA ALA A 68 10.00 9.32 -2.92
C ALA A 68 9.66 8.08 -2.10
N GLY A 69 10.08 8.05 -0.82
CA GLY A 69 9.80 6.91 0.04
C GLY A 69 8.30 6.68 0.26
N PHE A 70 7.56 7.74 0.50
CA PHE A 70 6.12 7.60 0.70
C PHE A 70 5.40 7.29 -0.61
N TYR A 71 5.89 7.79 -1.72
CA TYR A 71 5.31 7.43 -3.00
C TYR A 71 5.52 5.94 -3.31
N GLU A 72 6.69 5.40 -2.97
CA GLU A 72 6.96 3.97 -3.13
C GLU A 72 6.05 3.14 -2.25
N ILE A 73 5.81 3.57 -1.01
CA ILE A 73 4.87 2.89 -0.12
C ILE A 73 3.49 2.89 -0.75
N LYS A 74 3.06 4.04 -1.28
CA LYS A 74 1.75 4.14 -1.92
C LYS A 74 1.61 3.14 -3.06
N LEU A 75 2.61 3.07 -3.93
CA LEU A 75 2.55 2.15 -5.06
C LEU A 75 2.50 0.70 -4.60
N ASP A 76 3.31 0.34 -3.60
CA ASP A 76 3.36 -1.02 -3.10
C ASP A 76 2.03 -1.40 -2.45
N ARG A 77 1.46 -0.50 -1.66
CA ARG A 77 0.21 -0.80 -0.98
C ARG A 77 -0.96 -0.85 -1.94
N GLU A 78 -0.93 -0.07 -3.01
CA GLU A 78 -1.95 -0.17 -4.06
C GLU A 78 -1.93 -1.54 -4.71
N LYS A 79 -0.74 -2.09 -4.95
CA LYS A 79 -0.62 -3.44 -5.50
C LYS A 79 -1.16 -4.48 -4.52
N ASP A 80 -0.83 -4.32 -3.25
CA ASP A 80 -1.30 -5.26 -2.23
C ASP A 80 -2.82 -5.22 -2.13
N LEU A 81 -3.41 -4.02 -2.15
CA LEU A 81 -4.87 -3.89 -2.11
C LEU A 81 -5.50 -4.56 -3.32
N GLN A 82 -4.91 -4.35 -4.50
CA GLN A 82 -5.43 -4.97 -5.71
C GLN A 82 -5.40 -6.49 -5.61
N ARG A 83 -4.31 -7.05 -5.06
CA ARG A 83 -4.21 -8.51 -4.90
C ARG A 83 -5.29 -9.04 -3.97
N LEU A 84 -5.52 -8.36 -2.84
CA LEU A 84 -6.57 -8.77 -1.92
C LEU A 84 -7.96 -8.62 -2.54
N SER A 85 -8.18 -7.53 -3.26
CA SER A 85 -9.45 -7.31 -3.93
C SER A 85 -9.71 -8.38 -4.99
N GLN A 86 -8.68 -8.78 -5.74
CA GLN A 86 -8.82 -9.83 -6.74
C GLN A 86 -9.14 -11.17 -6.10
N GLU A 87 -8.59 -11.45 -4.94
CA GLU A 87 -8.91 -12.67 -4.21
C GLU A 87 -10.37 -12.68 -3.80
N ARG A 88 -10.87 -11.56 -3.28
CA ARG A 88 -12.29 -11.46 -2.93
C ARG A 88 -13.16 -11.56 -4.17
N MET A 89 -12.72 -10.93 -5.27
CA MET A 89 -13.48 -10.95 -6.51
C MET A 89 -13.64 -12.36 -7.04
N ARG A 90 -12.60 -13.17 -6.92
CA ARG A 90 -12.66 -14.57 -7.32
C ARG A 90 -13.73 -15.32 -6.54
N ARG A 91 -13.81 -15.07 -5.23
CA ARG A 91 -14.83 -15.71 -4.39
C ARG A 91 -16.22 -15.23 -4.73
N PHE A 92 -16.39 -13.95 -5.04
CA PHE A 92 -17.68 -13.43 -5.46
C PHE A 92 -18.13 -14.01 -6.79
N GLN A 93 -17.20 -14.21 -7.71
CA GLN A 93 -17.51 -14.83 -8.99
C GLN A 93 -17.98 -16.28 -8.82
N GLU A 94 -17.41 -16.97 -7.82
CA GLU A 94 -17.89 -18.31 -7.46
C GLU A 94 -19.35 -18.24 -6.97
N GLN A 95 -19.63 -17.30 -6.07
CA GLN A 95 -20.99 -17.13 -5.56
C GLN A 95 -21.97 -16.79 -6.68
N ALA A 96 -21.52 -15.98 -7.63
CA ALA A 96 -22.40 -15.50 -8.72
C ALA A 96 -22.94 -16.64 -9.57
N ARG A 97 -22.27 -17.80 -9.55
CA ARG A 97 -22.75 -18.97 -10.28
C ARG A 97 -24.05 -19.51 -9.71
N PHE A 98 -24.35 -19.17 -8.47
CA PHE A 98 -25.53 -19.69 -7.76
C PHE A 98 -26.54 -18.61 -7.44
N GLY A 99 -26.33 -17.37 -7.88
CA GLY A 99 -27.28 -16.30 -7.65
C GLY A 99 -26.62 -14.98 -7.35
N VAL A 100 -27.25 -14.20 -6.48
CA VAL A 100 -26.81 -12.85 -6.14
C VAL A 100 -25.60 -12.91 -5.23
N VAL A 101 -24.64 -12.03 -5.48
CA VAL A 101 -23.47 -11.92 -4.63
C VAL A 101 -23.81 -11.06 -3.42
N GLN A 102 -23.39 -11.51 -2.24
CA GLN A 102 -23.57 -10.74 -1.01
C GLN A 102 -22.22 -10.30 -0.48
N ILE A 103 -22.09 -9.01 -0.22
CA ILE A 103 -20.85 -8.44 0.27
C ILE A 103 -21.03 -8.09 1.75
N ALA A 104 -20.33 -8.83 2.61
CA ALA A 104 -20.38 -8.58 4.04
C ALA A 104 -19.59 -7.31 4.37
N THR A 105 -20.02 -6.61 5.41
CA THR A 105 -19.36 -5.37 5.82
C THR A 105 -18.26 -5.60 6.85
N SER A 106 -18.20 -6.81 7.45
CA SER A 106 -17.12 -7.11 8.38
C SER A 106 -15.80 -7.28 7.63
N GLU A 107 -14.72 -6.96 8.30
CA GLU A 107 -13.39 -7.08 7.68
C GLU A 107 -13.10 -8.56 7.41
N PRO A 108 -12.73 -8.89 6.16
CA PRO A 108 -12.38 -10.27 5.84
C PRO A 108 -11.02 -10.64 6.43
N ALA A 109 -10.86 -11.91 6.76
CA ALA A 109 -9.59 -12.43 7.26
C ALA A 109 -8.67 -12.72 6.07
N LEU A 110 -8.23 -11.67 5.39
CA LEU A 110 -7.38 -11.77 4.22
C LEU A 110 -6.06 -11.06 4.46
N GLU A 111 -5.01 -11.70 4.04
CA GLU A 111 -3.66 -11.14 4.12
C GLU A 111 -2.91 -11.47 2.83
N VAL A 112 -1.96 -10.60 2.44
CA VAL A 112 -1.02 -10.92 1.38
C VAL A 112 0.36 -11.04 1.97
N VAL A 113 1.15 -11.91 1.36
CA VAL A 113 2.55 -12.05 1.74
C VAL A 113 3.33 -10.95 1.05
N LEU A 114 4.09 -10.20 1.83
CA LEU A 114 4.94 -9.14 1.30
C LEU A 114 6.20 -9.75 0.71
N SER A 115 6.56 -9.31 -0.48
CA SER A 115 7.75 -9.83 -1.16
C SER A 115 8.87 -8.80 -1.18
#